data_bab7b8162dcc7ebf39ddd57a5c582e21
#
_entry.id   bab7b8162dcc7ebf39ddd57a5c582e21
#
_cell.length_a   1.000
_cell.length_b   1.000
_cell.length_c   1.000
_cell.angle_alpha   90.00
_cell.angle_beta   90.00
_cell.angle_gamma   90.00
#
_symmetry.space_group_name_H-M   'P 1'
#
loop_
_entity.id
_entity.type
_entity.pdbx_description
1 polymer ?
#
loop_
_entity_poly.entity_id
_entity_poly.type
_entity_poly.pdbx_seq_one_letter_code
_entity_poly.pdbx_strand_id
1 'polypeptide(L)'
;MMKKDIKDTERKNIIPRACAVHDLSGFGKVSLTEVIPIMSAMGIEVCPLPTAVLSTHTYEFTDYTFCDLTDQMQAVIDHWYNLGIKFDAVYS
;
A
#
# COMPACT_ATOMS: atom_id res chain seq x y z
N MET A 1 14.81 7.38 14.52
CA MET A 1 14.04 8.05 13.54
C MET A 1 13.43 9.31 14.08
N MET A 2 13.50 10.31 13.33
CA MET A 2 13.03 11.55 13.79
C MET A 2 11.53 11.63 13.86
N LYS A 3 11.07 12.24 14.89
CA LYS A 3 9.67 12.39 15.04
C LYS A 3 9.11 13.33 14.02
N LYS A 4 8.02 12.94 13.43
CA LYS A 4 7.38 13.78 12.50
C LYS A 4 6.69 14.94 13.19
N ASP A 5 6.99 16.12 12.78
CA ASP A 5 6.45 17.31 13.43
C ASP A 5 5.24 17.88 12.74
N ILE A 6 5.10 17.65 11.44
CA ILE A 6 3.98 18.17 10.68
C ILE A 6 2.85 17.18 10.73
N LYS A 7 1.70 17.59 11.19
CA LYS A 7 0.53 16.74 11.18
C LYS A 7 0.04 16.55 9.77
N ASP A 8 -0.57 15.41 9.52
CA ASP A 8 -1.02 15.12 8.19
C ASP A 8 -2.02 16.14 7.68
N THR A 9 -2.86 16.66 8.56
CA THR A 9 -3.84 17.65 8.16
C THR A 9 -3.21 18.97 7.75
N GLU A 10 -1.94 19.14 8.07
CA GLU A 10 -1.21 20.35 7.70
C GLU A 10 -0.46 20.19 6.38
N ARG A 11 -0.56 19.03 5.77
CA ARG A 11 0.06 18.78 4.49
C ARG A 11 -0.60 19.65 3.42
N LYS A 12 0.15 20.37 2.68
CA LYS A 12 -0.39 21.38 1.79
C LYS A 12 -0.67 20.87 0.40
N ASN A 13 -1.12 19.65 0.27
CA ASN A 13 -1.45 19.08 -1.04
C ASN A 13 -0.28 19.11 -2.02
N ILE A 14 0.91 18.95 -1.48
CA ILE A 14 2.09 18.98 -2.31
C ILE A 14 2.07 17.86 -3.32
N ILE A 15 1.72 16.66 -2.86
CA ILE A 15 1.64 15.49 -3.71
C ILE A 15 0.36 14.74 -3.36
N PRO A 16 -0.37 14.25 -4.35
CA PRO A 16 -1.52 13.40 -4.06
C PRO A 16 -1.05 12.12 -3.39
N ARG A 17 -1.84 11.64 -2.47
CA ARG A 17 -1.55 10.42 -1.72
C ARG A 17 -2.66 9.43 -1.95
N ALA A 18 -2.29 8.21 -2.32
CA ALA A 18 -3.27 7.15 -2.59
C ALA A 18 -2.96 5.92 -1.76
N CYS A 19 -4.01 5.28 -1.27
CA CYS A 19 -3.89 4.00 -0.60
C CYS A 19 -4.13 2.92 -1.64
N ALA A 20 -3.17 2.03 -1.83
CA ALA A 20 -3.28 0.95 -2.80
C ALA A 20 -3.55 -0.35 -2.07
N VAL A 21 -4.73 -0.92 -2.28
CA VAL A 21 -5.19 -2.12 -1.58
C VAL A 21 -5.09 -3.30 -2.53
N HIS A 22 -3.99 -4.01 -2.46
CA HIS A 22 -3.69 -5.14 -3.35
C HIS A 22 -2.80 -6.15 -2.65
N ASP A 23 -2.70 -7.33 -3.22
CA ASP A 23 -1.74 -8.32 -2.73
C ASP A 23 -0.33 -7.94 -3.17
N LEU A 24 0.64 -8.57 -2.53
CA LEU A 24 2.04 -8.38 -2.84
C LEU A 24 2.64 -9.73 -3.24
N SER A 25 3.12 -9.82 -4.47
CA SER A 25 3.78 -11.02 -4.97
C SER A 25 5.28 -10.80 -4.98
N GLY A 26 6.02 -11.74 -4.43
CA GLY A 26 7.47 -11.61 -4.35
C GLY A 26 8.14 -11.74 -5.71
N PHE A 27 7.63 -12.62 -6.55
CA PHE A 27 8.16 -12.80 -7.89
C PHE A 27 7.07 -12.50 -8.91
N GLY A 28 7.38 -11.66 -9.87
CA GLY A 28 6.41 -11.22 -10.86
C GLY A 28 5.94 -9.81 -10.55
N LYS A 29 5.74 -9.02 -11.58
CA LYS A 29 5.34 -7.62 -11.41
C LYS A 29 3.86 -7.48 -11.64
N VAL A 30 3.10 -7.78 -10.60
CA VAL A 30 1.65 -7.65 -10.62
C VAL A 30 1.23 -7.02 -9.30
N SER A 31 0.00 -6.55 -9.24
CA SER A 31 -0.58 -6.00 -8.02
C SER A 31 0.33 -4.91 -7.44
N LEU A 32 0.70 -4.97 -6.18
CA LEU A 32 1.47 -3.91 -5.57
C LEU A 32 2.83 -3.70 -6.22
N THR A 33 3.50 -4.76 -6.67
CA THR A 33 4.81 -4.62 -7.28
C THR A 33 4.74 -3.89 -8.61
N GLU A 34 3.57 -3.85 -9.23
CA GLU A 34 3.36 -3.09 -10.45
C GLU A 34 2.78 -1.71 -10.15
N VAL A 35 1.81 -1.64 -9.25
CA VAL A 35 1.10 -0.41 -8.94
C VAL A 35 2.03 0.65 -8.35
N ILE A 36 2.90 0.25 -7.42
CA ILE A 36 3.74 1.19 -6.71
C ILE A 36 4.66 1.97 -7.66
N PRO A 37 5.46 1.31 -8.50
CA PRO A 37 6.35 2.06 -9.40
C PRO A 37 5.59 2.89 -10.42
N ILE A 38 4.47 2.38 -10.93
CA ILE A 38 3.71 3.11 -11.94
C ILE A 38 3.14 4.40 -11.35
N MET A 39 2.47 4.29 -10.21
CA MET A 39 1.84 5.46 -9.63
C MET A 39 2.89 6.44 -9.09
N SER A 40 4.00 5.92 -8.57
CA SER A 40 5.08 6.78 -8.11
C SER A 40 5.68 7.59 -9.27
N ALA A 41 5.81 6.97 -10.43
CA ALA A 41 6.31 7.66 -11.61
C ALA A 41 5.35 8.75 -12.07
N MET A 42 4.09 8.65 -11.71
CA MET A 42 3.08 9.66 -12.02
C MET A 42 3.03 10.78 -10.97
N GLY A 43 3.91 10.73 -9.98
CA GLY A 43 3.94 11.76 -8.96
C GLY A 43 2.96 11.54 -7.81
N ILE A 44 2.53 10.30 -7.60
CA ILE A 44 1.59 9.98 -6.55
C ILE A 44 2.33 9.26 -5.41
N GLU A 45 2.10 9.72 -4.19
CA GLU A 45 2.62 9.02 -3.02
C GLU A 45 1.74 7.80 -2.78
N VAL A 46 2.31 6.61 -2.93
CA VAL A 46 1.55 5.37 -2.80
C VAL A 46 1.79 4.77 -1.43
N CYS A 47 0.71 4.52 -0.72
CA CYS A 47 0.78 3.88 0.59
C CYS A 47 0.13 2.51 0.46
N PRO A 48 0.94 1.45 0.41
CA PRO A 48 0.38 0.12 0.18
C PRO A 48 -0.31 -0.44 1.43
N LEU A 49 -1.45 -1.05 1.21
CA LEU A 49 -2.17 -1.80 2.23
C LEU A 49 -2.30 -3.21 1.68
N PRO A 50 -1.32 -4.08 1.96
CA PRO A 50 -1.32 -5.40 1.37
C PRO A 50 -2.41 -6.29 1.94
N THR A 51 -3.10 -6.99 1.04
CA THR A 51 -4.16 -7.91 1.43
C THR A 51 -3.63 -9.31 1.68
N ALA A 52 -2.51 -9.65 1.07
CA ALA A 52 -1.87 -10.94 1.19
C ALA A 52 -0.47 -10.84 0.65
N VAL A 53 0.39 -11.74 1.09
CA VAL A 53 1.74 -11.86 0.53
C VAL A 53 1.84 -13.23 -0.11
N LEU A 54 2.27 -13.26 -1.36
CA LEU A 54 2.46 -14.49 -2.11
C LEU A 54 3.91 -14.59 -2.58
N SER A 55 4.39 -15.82 -2.72
CA SER A 55 5.76 -16.00 -3.21
C SER A 55 5.88 -15.57 -4.68
N THR A 56 4.83 -15.81 -5.47
CA THR A 56 4.79 -15.46 -6.89
C THR A 56 3.39 -14.98 -7.23
N HIS A 57 3.25 -14.40 -8.44
CA HIS A 57 1.92 -14.18 -8.95
C HIS A 57 1.30 -15.55 -9.31
N THR A 58 0.00 -15.58 -9.50
CA THR A 58 -0.72 -16.83 -9.63
C THR A 58 -0.99 -17.22 -11.09
N TYR A 59 -0.62 -16.36 -12.02
CA TYR A 59 -0.99 -16.52 -13.40
C TYR A 59 -0.33 -17.74 -14.06
N GLU A 60 0.99 -17.88 -13.86
CA GLU A 60 1.74 -18.95 -14.50
C GLU A 60 2.31 -19.98 -13.53
N PHE A 61 2.13 -19.76 -12.25
CA PHE A 61 2.79 -20.58 -11.24
C PHE A 61 1.76 -21.34 -10.41
N THR A 62 2.19 -22.49 -9.92
CA THR A 62 1.41 -23.30 -8.99
C THR A 62 2.23 -23.51 -7.73
N ASP A 63 1.58 -23.99 -6.70
CA ASP A 63 2.25 -24.31 -5.43
C ASP A 63 2.95 -23.12 -4.80
N TYR A 64 2.46 -21.91 -5.10
CA TYR A 64 3.00 -20.71 -4.48
C TYR A 64 2.56 -20.64 -3.02
N THR A 65 3.34 -19.91 -2.22
CA THR A 65 2.94 -19.69 -0.84
C THR A 65 1.97 -18.51 -0.78
N PHE A 66 1.12 -18.55 0.21
CA PHE A 66 0.09 -17.53 0.36
C PHE A 66 -0.08 -17.20 1.84
N CYS A 67 0.04 -15.94 2.18
CA CYS A 67 -0.18 -15.47 3.53
C CYS A 67 -1.27 -14.39 3.51
N ASP A 68 -2.42 -14.71 4.07
CA ASP A 68 -3.54 -13.78 4.12
C ASP A 68 -3.29 -12.74 5.21
N LEU A 69 -3.45 -11.48 4.89
CA LEU A 69 -3.19 -10.39 5.82
C LEU A 69 -4.47 -9.67 6.24
N THR A 70 -5.62 -10.28 6.01
CA THR A 70 -6.89 -9.63 6.30
C THR A 70 -6.95 -9.10 7.73
N ASP A 71 -6.51 -9.90 8.70
CA ASP A 71 -6.55 -9.49 10.09
C ASP A 71 -5.61 -8.33 10.38
N GLN A 72 -4.48 -8.27 9.66
CA GLN A 72 -3.52 -7.21 9.86
C GLN A 72 -3.99 -5.90 9.21
N MET A 73 -4.80 -5.99 8.18
CA MET A 73 -5.27 -4.79 7.48
C MET A 73 -5.99 -3.85 8.42
N GLN A 74 -6.84 -4.39 9.28
CA GLN A 74 -7.59 -3.55 10.19
C GLN A 74 -6.66 -2.83 11.17
N ALA A 75 -5.64 -3.53 11.65
CA ALA A 75 -4.67 -2.91 12.57
C ALA A 75 -3.90 -1.78 11.89
N VAL A 76 -3.53 -1.98 10.63
CA VAL A 76 -2.83 -0.94 9.88
C VAL A 76 -3.74 0.27 9.67
N ILE A 77 -4.98 0.02 9.29
CA ILE A 77 -5.94 1.09 9.06
C ILE A 77 -6.17 1.88 10.35
N ASP A 78 -6.33 1.19 11.46
CA ASP A 78 -6.56 1.85 12.75
C ASP A 78 -5.36 2.69 13.14
N HIS A 79 -4.16 2.18 12.91
CA HIS A 79 -2.96 2.92 13.25
C HIS A 79 -2.84 4.18 12.37
N TRP A 80 -3.09 4.05 11.09
CA TRP A 80 -3.05 5.21 10.20
C TRP A 80 -4.09 6.24 10.60
N TYR A 81 -5.28 5.77 10.96
CA TYR A 81 -6.33 6.68 11.40
C TYR A 81 -5.90 7.45 12.65
N ASN A 82 -5.30 6.75 13.61
CA ASN A 82 -4.84 7.38 14.84
C ASN A 82 -3.71 8.38 14.60
N LEU A 83 -2.94 8.18 13.53
CA LEU A 83 -1.90 9.12 13.15
C LEU A 83 -2.44 10.33 12.38
N GLY A 84 -3.72 10.30 12.04
CA GLY A 84 -4.32 11.38 11.27
C GLY A 84 -3.98 11.36 9.79
N ILE A 85 -3.54 10.20 9.29
CA ILE A 85 -3.17 10.09 7.87
C ILE A 85 -4.42 10.08 7.02
N LYS A 86 -4.41 10.88 5.97
CA LYS A 86 -5.53 10.98 5.05
C LYS A 86 -5.07 10.69 3.64
N PHE A 87 -5.98 10.17 2.85
CA PHE A 87 -5.70 9.80 1.46
C PHE A 87 -6.59 10.61 0.53
N ASP A 88 -6.02 10.92 -0.64
CA ASP A 88 -6.79 11.59 -1.68
C ASP A 88 -7.59 10.58 -2.48
N ALA A 89 -7.13 9.32 -2.51
CA ALA A 89 -7.80 8.26 -3.25
C ALA A 89 -7.46 6.91 -2.67
N VAL A 90 -8.33 5.96 -2.92
CA VAL A 90 -8.08 4.54 -2.62
C VAL A 90 -8.19 3.80 -3.93
N TYR A 91 -7.17 3.01 -4.25
CA TYR A 91 -7.11 2.25 -5.47
C TYR A 91 -7.09 0.75 -5.14
N SER A 92 -8.05 0.01 -5.64
CA SER A 92 -8.14 -1.43 -5.38
C SER A 92 -8.56 -2.18 -6.63
#